data_bbb50987f17ba8b1b896a66ff701984b
#
_entry.id   bbb50987f17ba8b1b896a66ff701984b
#
_cell.length_a   1.000
_cell.length_b   1.000
_cell.length_c   1.000
_cell.angle_alpha   90.00
_cell.angle_beta   90.00
_cell.angle_gamma   90.00
#
_symmetry.space_group_name_H-M   'P 1'
#
loop_
_entity.id
_entity.type
_entity.pdbx_description
1 polymer ?
#
loop_
_entity_poly.entity_id
_entity_poly.type
_entity_poly.pdbx_seq_one_letter_code
_entity_poly.pdbx_strand_id
1 'polypeptide(L)'
;MASGRRHPKAGSGRVTYHAIAADDHDHVVEEGTEMTTAWKVQTLGDRDPVAPVEDVVRLIDLAGTSTGAAYGRSDVVEALHEHEPAVVALSPSGELVGAVVARVSGPDAHVLAFALHPDWRRRGIGSALLRQLDKEVIHRGASRLLAVVQAGQVGEDAFVNQGFTHLEGLHLYAREVSMVPEELALVERYGGSVPVDGLWESMKGFSAAKEILDRRVVAPLAHTELADRLGLRPPAAVLLFGPPGTGKTSFARAIASRLSWAFVELHPSLLGQGVEGARTLRDALSELGRVDRLVCFIDEADEIASDRSERPDSQPLVNELLKAVPMFKSRPDRLVVMATNSIAAIDPALLRPGRFDLIIPVGAPDEAERAELADEFLPAGEPAEVAARTPGFTPADFALVAQRAAQLAFDRALDGETPAVTADDVLRAVDLTRPSVTAASAEQFAVEAERFARL
;
A
#
# COMPACT_ATOMS: atom_id res chain seq x y z
N MET A 1 11.62 27.29 -55.33
CA MET A 1 10.58 28.12 -54.71
C MET A 1 10.57 27.78 -53.22
N ALA A 2 11.01 28.75 -52.45
CA ALA A 2 11.20 28.64 -50.99
C ALA A 2 9.89 28.91 -50.27
N SER A 3 9.68 28.20 -49.14
CA SER A 3 8.76 28.64 -48.12
C SER A 3 9.29 28.20 -46.76
N GLY A 4 9.99 29.13 -46.12
CA GLY A 4 10.48 29.00 -44.73
C GLY A 4 9.36 29.18 -43.72
N ARG A 5 9.32 28.36 -42.69
CA ARG A 5 8.60 28.63 -41.43
C ARG A 5 9.59 28.95 -40.31
N ARG A 6 9.49 30.17 -39.83
CA ARG A 6 10.28 30.71 -38.71
C ARG A 6 9.67 30.20 -37.39
N HIS A 7 10.54 29.72 -36.50
CA HIS A 7 10.24 29.54 -35.06
C HIS A 7 10.27 30.90 -34.36
N PRO A 8 9.39 31.17 -33.37
CA PRO A 8 9.53 32.32 -32.49
C PRO A 8 10.52 31.99 -31.36
N LYS A 9 11.41 32.94 -31.12
CA LYS A 9 12.40 32.93 -30.03
C LYS A 9 11.71 33.10 -28.69
N ALA A 10 12.14 32.32 -27.71
CA ALA A 10 11.84 32.52 -26.29
C ALA A 10 12.46 33.85 -25.79
N GLY A 11 11.62 34.73 -25.32
CA GLY A 11 12.00 35.98 -24.66
C GLY A 11 12.35 35.68 -23.19
N SER A 12 13.59 35.96 -22.81
CA SER A 12 14.05 35.98 -21.42
C SER A 12 13.58 37.26 -20.76
N GLY A 13 12.46 37.19 -20.02
CA GLY A 13 12.03 38.30 -19.15
C GLY A 13 12.90 38.32 -17.88
N ARG A 14 13.85 39.25 -17.84
CA ARG A 14 14.52 39.66 -16.60
C ARG A 14 13.49 40.42 -15.76
N VAL A 15 13.11 39.88 -14.63
CA VAL A 15 12.38 40.61 -13.58
C VAL A 15 13.39 41.45 -12.82
N THR A 16 13.26 42.78 -12.95
CA THR A 16 14.07 43.75 -12.23
C THR A 16 13.40 43.99 -10.89
N TYR A 17 14.07 43.62 -9.79
CA TYR A 17 13.63 43.97 -8.44
C TYR A 17 13.96 45.45 -8.17
N HIS A 18 12.96 46.25 -7.94
CA HIS A 18 13.14 47.55 -7.30
C HIS A 18 13.17 47.33 -5.78
N ALA A 19 14.33 47.61 -5.18
CA ALA A 19 14.44 47.75 -3.75
C ALA A 19 13.66 49.00 -3.30
N ILE A 20 12.62 48.82 -2.53
CA ILE A 20 11.94 49.92 -1.82
C ILE A 20 12.62 50.01 -0.45
N ALA A 21 13.24 51.18 -0.22
CA ALA A 21 13.89 51.53 1.03
C ALA A 21 12.88 51.54 2.18
N ALA A 22 13.35 51.09 3.33
CA ALA A 22 12.63 51.18 4.59
C ALA A 22 12.51 52.66 5.00
N ASP A 23 11.29 53.17 5.15
CA ASP A 23 11.00 54.33 5.92
C ASP A 23 10.23 53.95 7.18
N ASP A 24 10.91 54.19 8.29
CA ASP A 24 10.33 54.23 9.63
C ASP A 24 9.27 55.33 9.68
N HIS A 25 8.03 54.97 9.84
CA HIS A 25 7.00 55.91 10.33
C HIS A 25 6.20 55.25 11.45
N ASP A 26 6.60 55.64 12.66
CA ASP A 26 5.75 55.65 13.84
C ASP A 26 4.47 56.45 13.51
N HIS A 27 3.36 55.75 13.31
CA HIS A 27 2.05 56.41 13.31
C HIS A 27 1.51 56.47 14.74
N VAL A 28 1.76 57.60 15.37
CA VAL A 28 0.94 58.14 16.47
C VAL A 28 -0.48 58.35 15.90
N VAL A 29 -1.45 57.60 16.38
CA VAL A 29 -2.87 57.80 16.06
C VAL A 29 -3.49 58.59 17.22
N GLU A 30 -4.03 59.76 16.86
CA GLU A 30 -4.83 60.61 17.76
C GLU A 30 -6.07 59.86 18.29
N GLU A 31 -6.40 60.17 19.57
CA GLU A 31 -7.56 59.67 20.26
C GLU A 31 -8.88 60.08 19.61
N GLY A 32 -9.55 59.13 18.97
CA GLY A 32 -10.95 59.18 18.59
C GLY A 32 -11.65 57.94 19.13
N THR A 33 -12.61 58.13 20.00
CA THR A 33 -13.35 57.16 20.80
C THR A 33 -14.15 56.16 19.93
N GLU A 34 -13.54 55.05 19.54
CA GLU A 34 -14.20 53.81 19.17
C GLU A 34 -13.39 52.67 19.72
N MET A 35 -14.05 51.70 20.41
CA MET A 35 -13.42 50.50 20.99
C MET A 35 -12.79 49.65 19.88
N THR A 36 -11.61 50.02 19.40
CA THR A 36 -10.78 49.17 18.54
C THR A 36 -10.22 48.07 19.41
N THR A 37 -10.75 46.85 19.27
CA THR A 37 -10.21 45.66 19.86
C THR A 37 -8.82 45.40 19.25
N ALA A 38 -7.80 45.96 19.89
CA ALA A 38 -6.41 45.75 19.49
C ALA A 38 -6.02 44.31 19.72
N TRP A 39 -5.46 43.64 18.72
CA TRP A 39 -4.86 42.32 18.78
C TRP A 39 -3.35 42.44 18.52
N LYS A 40 -2.58 41.43 18.98
CA LYS A 40 -1.12 41.42 18.81
C LYS A 40 -0.70 40.11 18.14
N VAL A 41 0.18 40.18 17.12
CA VAL A 41 0.80 39.04 16.48
C VAL A 41 2.19 38.82 17.07
N GLN A 42 2.52 37.53 17.35
CA GLN A 42 3.79 37.11 17.92
C GLN A 42 4.24 35.80 17.30
N THR A 43 5.56 35.63 17.16
CA THR A 43 6.15 34.35 16.79
C THR A 43 6.16 33.40 17.99
N LEU A 44 5.85 32.15 17.80
CA LEU A 44 5.98 31.12 18.82
C LEU A 44 7.46 30.74 18.93
N GLY A 45 8.17 31.22 19.94
CA GLY A 45 9.62 31.06 20.09
C GLY A 45 10.00 30.05 21.16
N ASP A 46 11.28 29.62 21.14
CA ASP A 46 11.87 28.59 22.00
C ASP A 46 11.92 28.91 23.52
N ARG A 47 11.90 30.16 23.89
CA ARG A 47 12.25 30.57 25.27
C ARG A 47 11.08 30.99 26.15
N ASP A 48 9.95 31.34 25.55
CA ASP A 48 8.71 31.67 26.27
C ASP A 48 7.54 31.29 25.36
N PRO A 49 6.92 30.15 25.53
CA PRO A 49 5.77 29.76 24.71
C PRO A 49 4.63 30.75 25.02
N VAL A 50 4.42 31.68 24.13
CA VAL A 50 3.36 32.69 24.19
C VAL A 50 1.97 32.05 24.23
N ALA A 51 1.88 30.81 23.72
CA ALA A 51 0.71 29.93 23.82
C ALA A 51 1.14 28.47 23.91
N PRO A 52 0.50 27.64 24.75
CA PRO A 52 0.71 26.20 24.77
C PRO A 52 0.35 25.57 23.43
N VAL A 53 1.07 24.53 23.04
CA VAL A 53 0.79 23.73 21.82
C VAL A 53 -0.67 23.26 21.79
N GLU A 54 -1.19 22.86 22.95
CA GLU A 54 -2.58 22.42 23.14
C GLU A 54 -3.61 23.50 22.75
N ASP A 55 -3.35 24.77 23.05
CA ASP A 55 -4.26 25.87 22.72
C ASP A 55 -4.24 26.17 21.22
N VAL A 56 -3.07 26.07 20.55
CA VAL A 56 -2.96 26.18 19.09
C VAL A 56 -3.76 25.07 18.41
N VAL A 57 -3.61 23.83 18.86
CA VAL A 57 -4.36 22.67 18.33
C VAL A 57 -5.86 22.86 18.56
N ARG A 58 -6.27 23.29 19.76
CA ARG A 58 -7.69 23.57 20.07
C ARG A 58 -8.28 24.66 19.17
N LEU A 59 -7.51 25.72 18.89
CA LEU A 59 -7.95 26.78 17.97
C LEU A 59 -8.13 26.24 16.54
N ILE A 60 -7.21 25.40 16.06
CA ILE A 60 -7.28 24.76 14.74
C ILE A 60 -8.56 23.93 14.63
N ASP A 61 -8.88 23.16 15.67
CA ASP A 61 -10.12 22.36 15.73
C ASP A 61 -11.38 23.23 15.71
N LEU A 62 -11.39 24.31 16.49
CA LEU A 62 -12.52 25.23 16.59
C LEU A 62 -12.75 26.02 15.29
N ALA A 63 -11.68 26.39 14.63
CA ALA A 63 -11.74 27.24 13.42
C ALA A 63 -12.26 26.47 12.19
N GLY A 64 -12.19 25.13 12.19
CA GLY A 64 -12.37 24.33 11.00
C GLY A 64 -11.24 24.67 10.01
N THR A 65 -10.21 23.86 9.92
CA THR A 65 -8.96 24.19 9.20
C THR A 65 -9.19 24.61 7.76
N SER A 66 -8.64 25.75 7.36
CA SER A 66 -8.59 26.19 5.97
C SER A 66 -7.60 25.36 5.11
N THR A 67 -6.68 24.60 5.74
CA THR A 67 -5.64 23.80 5.08
C THR A 67 -5.82 22.29 5.27
N GLY A 68 -6.86 21.84 5.94
CA GLY A 68 -7.06 20.46 6.42
C GLY A 68 -7.22 19.33 5.38
N ALA A 69 -7.05 19.64 4.09
CA ALA A 69 -7.12 18.59 3.05
C ALA A 69 -5.75 17.91 2.79
N ALA A 70 -4.63 18.58 3.13
CA ALA A 70 -3.29 18.12 2.78
C ALA A 70 -2.44 17.68 3.99
N TYR A 71 -2.73 18.23 5.18
CA TYR A 71 -1.93 17.98 6.39
C TYR A 71 -2.84 17.66 7.58
N GLY A 72 -2.44 16.62 8.35
CA GLY A 72 -3.16 16.18 9.52
C GLY A 72 -2.81 16.96 10.80
N ARG A 73 -3.55 16.70 11.88
CA ARG A 73 -3.27 17.26 13.21
C ARG A 73 -1.88 16.86 13.73
N SER A 74 -1.44 15.63 13.42
CA SER A 74 -0.11 15.12 13.77
C SER A 74 1.02 15.95 13.19
N ASP A 75 0.90 16.38 11.91
CA ASP A 75 1.92 17.18 11.23
C ASP A 75 2.11 18.55 11.91
N VAL A 76 1.00 19.16 12.38
CA VAL A 76 1.02 20.44 13.10
C VAL A 76 1.66 20.30 14.48
N VAL A 77 1.31 19.23 15.22
CA VAL A 77 1.87 18.97 16.55
C VAL A 77 3.36 18.69 16.45
N GLU A 78 3.78 17.89 15.48
CA GLU A 78 5.19 17.60 15.23
C GLU A 78 5.96 18.88 14.88
N ALA A 79 5.46 19.69 13.93
CA ALA A 79 6.08 20.95 13.54
C ALA A 79 6.24 21.91 14.73
N LEU A 80 5.25 21.99 15.61
CA LEU A 80 5.33 22.82 16.82
C LEU A 80 6.38 22.29 17.83
N HIS A 81 6.52 20.97 17.96
CA HIS A 81 7.56 20.37 18.80
C HIS A 81 8.97 20.50 18.19
N GLU A 82 9.09 20.49 16.88
CA GLU A 82 10.34 20.71 16.16
C GLU A 82 10.71 22.19 16.02
N HIS A 83 9.93 23.09 16.64
CA HIS A 83 10.14 24.54 16.60
C HIS A 83 10.14 25.12 15.18
N GLU A 84 9.31 24.53 14.32
CA GLU A 84 9.08 25.06 12.98
C GLU A 84 8.35 26.42 13.02
N PRO A 85 8.41 27.25 11.95
CA PRO A 85 7.81 28.58 11.94
C PRO A 85 6.33 28.54 12.33
N ALA A 86 6.03 29.17 13.45
CA ALA A 86 4.67 29.32 13.93
C ALA A 86 4.42 30.74 14.44
N VAL A 87 3.29 31.29 14.05
CA VAL A 87 2.89 32.66 14.43
C VAL A 87 1.48 32.64 14.99
N VAL A 88 1.28 33.34 16.10
CA VAL A 88 0.00 33.41 16.80
C VAL A 88 -0.51 34.82 16.93
N ALA A 89 -1.82 35.00 16.98
CA ALA A 89 -2.48 36.26 17.28
C ALA A 89 -3.20 36.16 18.63
N LEU A 90 -2.99 37.11 19.48
CA LEU A 90 -3.60 37.18 20.79
C LEU A 90 -4.56 38.38 20.88
N SER A 91 -5.67 38.18 21.58
CA SER A 91 -6.59 39.26 21.97
C SER A 91 -5.97 40.19 23.04
N PRO A 92 -6.58 41.31 23.37
CA PRO A 92 -6.14 42.15 24.50
C PRO A 92 -6.20 41.45 25.86
N SER A 93 -7.05 40.43 25.99
CA SER A 93 -7.12 39.55 27.18
C SER A 93 -6.07 38.44 27.21
N GLY A 94 -5.25 38.33 26.15
CA GLY A 94 -4.25 37.27 26.05
C GLY A 94 -4.78 35.93 25.49
N GLU A 95 -6.02 35.88 25.04
CA GLU A 95 -6.58 34.67 24.43
C GLU A 95 -6.06 34.48 23.01
N LEU A 96 -5.81 33.24 22.64
CA LEU A 96 -5.38 32.86 21.29
C LEU A 96 -6.55 32.96 20.30
N VAL A 97 -6.44 33.87 19.34
CA VAL A 97 -7.50 34.18 18.35
C VAL A 97 -7.12 33.88 16.90
N GLY A 98 -5.86 33.56 16.66
CA GLY A 98 -5.36 33.17 15.35
C GLY A 98 -4.05 32.42 15.45
N ALA A 99 -3.80 31.51 14.52
CA ALA A 99 -2.53 30.81 14.41
C ALA A 99 -2.24 30.41 12.96
N VAL A 100 -0.96 30.46 12.61
CA VAL A 100 -0.44 29.85 11.37
C VAL A 100 0.82 29.09 11.68
N VAL A 101 0.94 27.88 11.14
CA VAL A 101 2.09 26.98 11.32
C VAL A 101 2.57 26.57 9.94
N ALA A 102 3.89 26.59 9.73
CA ALA A 102 4.51 26.13 8.50
C ALA A 102 5.67 25.18 8.80
N ARG A 103 6.07 24.39 7.80
CA ARG A 103 7.28 23.56 7.82
C ARG A 103 8.20 24.00 6.69
N VAL A 104 9.48 24.19 6.98
CA VAL A 104 10.49 24.56 5.99
C VAL A 104 11.17 23.32 5.44
N SER A 105 11.21 23.19 4.11
CA SER A 105 11.88 22.09 3.41
C SER A 105 12.72 22.65 2.26
N GLY A 106 13.99 22.87 2.51
CA GLY A 106 14.88 23.51 1.55
C GLY A 106 14.43 24.94 1.18
N PRO A 107 14.24 25.27 -0.11
CA PRO A 107 13.80 26.59 -0.54
C PRO A 107 12.30 26.84 -0.36
N ASP A 108 11.52 25.82 -0.01
CA ASP A 108 10.07 25.89 0.13
C ASP A 108 9.66 25.85 1.60
N ALA A 109 8.64 26.62 1.95
CA ALA A 109 7.92 26.50 3.20
C ALA A 109 6.46 26.14 2.92
N HIS A 110 5.92 25.17 3.63
CA HIS A 110 4.56 24.67 3.46
C HIS A 110 3.70 25.10 4.65
N VAL A 111 2.61 25.83 4.40
CA VAL A 111 1.61 26.14 5.43
C VAL A 111 0.86 24.86 5.80
N LEU A 112 1.07 24.36 7.02
CA LEU A 112 0.42 23.16 7.54
C LEU A 112 -0.96 23.46 8.10
N ALA A 113 -1.09 24.61 8.81
CA ALA A 113 -2.34 25.05 9.39
C ALA A 113 -2.46 26.58 9.35
N PHE A 114 -3.68 27.06 9.11
CA PHE A 114 -4.04 28.46 9.18
C PHE A 114 -5.44 28.58 9.80
N ALA A 115 -5.52 29.10 11.01
CA ALA A 115 -6.74 29.12 11.81
C ALA A 115 -7.03 30.50 12.39
N LEU A 116 -8.31 30.90 12.35
CA LEU A 116 -8.81 32.09 12.96
C LEU A 116 -10.08 31.80 13.75
N HIS A 117 -10.13 32.24 15.00
CA HIS A 117 -11.34 32.13 15.81
C HIS A 117 -12.52 32.80 15.07
N PRO A 118 -13.69 32.16 14.98
CA PRO A 118 -14.83 32.64 14.18
C PRO A 118 -15.19 34.11 14.47
N ASP A 119 -15.22 34.51 15.73
CA ASP A 119 -15.58 35.88 16.17
C ASP A 119 -14.53 36.93 15.85
N TRP A 120 -13.32 36.50 15.47
CA TRP A 120 -12.20 37.39 15.16
C TRP A 120 -11.88 37.49 13.66
N ARG A 121 -12.67 36.87 12.81
CA ARG A 121 -12.54 36.95 11.35
C ARG A 121 -12.81 38.35 10.81
N ARG A 122 -12.29 38.64 9.61
CA ARG A 122 -12.44 39.93 8.90
C ARG A 122 -11.90 41.17 9.65
N ARG A 123 -10.94 40.99 10.55
CA ARG A 123 -10.26 42.07 11.30
C ARG A 123 -8.79 42.27 10.87
N GLY A 124 -8.37 41.74 9.72
CA GLY A 124 -7.01 41.82 9.21
C GLY A 124 -6.00 40.88 9.87
N ILE A 125 -6.42 40.06 10.87
CA ILE A 125 -5.54 39.15 11.62
C ILE A 125 -4.87 38.13 10.69
N GLY A 126 -5.62 37.55 9.75
CA GLY A 126 -5.08 36.56 8.84
C GLY A 126 -3.93 37.09 7.99
N SER A 127 -4.09 38.26 7.42
CA SER A 127 -3.03 38.94 6.65
C SER A 127 -1.81 39.30 7.51
N ALA A 128 -2.02 39.68 8.77
CA ALA A 128 -0.92 39.96 9.68
C ALA A 128 -0.15 38.71 10.10
N LEU A 129 -0.85 37.59 10.33
CA LEU A 129 -0.23 36.29 10.59
C LEU A 129 0.65 35.84 9.43
N LEU A 130 0.13 35.87 8.19
CA LEU A 130 0.87 35.46 6.99
C LEU A 130 2.09 36.38 6.75
N ARG A 131 1.96 37.68 6.97
CA ARG A 131 3.07 38.65 6.85
C ARG A 131 4.18 38.39 7.87
N GLN A 132 3.84 38.03 9.10
CA GLN A 132 4.83 37.69 10.10
C GLN A 132 5.45 36.31 9.81
N LEU A 133 4.65 35.34 9.36
CA LEU A 133 5.16 34.04 8.93
C LEU A 133 6.17 34.18 7.78
N ASP A 134 5.91 35.05 6.81
CA ASP A 134 6.82 35.32 5.69
C ASP A 134 8.21 35.70 6.17
N LYS A 135 8.30 36.59 7.17
CA LYS A 135 9.59 36.96 7.80
C LYS A 135 10.28 35.75 8.46
N GLU A 136 9.53 34.94 9.19
CA GLU A 136 10.08 33.77 9.88
C GLU A 136 10.63 32.72 8.91
N VAL A 137 9.92 32.43 7.81
CA VAL A 137 10.38 31.46 6.82
C VAL A 137 11.56 31.93 6.01
N ILE A 138 11.65 33.24 5.73
CA ILE A 138 12.81 33.87 5.10
C ILE A 138 14.06 33.72 5.98
N HIS A 139 13.96 33.96 7.28
CA HIS A 139 15.08 33.78 8.23
C HIS A 139 15.58 32.34 8.27
N ARG A 140 14.75 31.37 7.91
CA ARG A 140 15.12 29.96 7.81
C ARG A 140 15.56 29.53 6.41
N GLY A 141 15.73 30.49 5.49
CA GLY A 141 16.27 30.26 4.15
C GLY A 141 15.23 29.84 3.10
N ALA A 142 13.93 29.85 3.43
CA ALA A 142 12.92 29.61 2.43
C ALA A 142 12.75 30.83 1.51
N SER A 143 12.53 30.56 0.23
CA SER A 143 12.31 31.57 -0.81
C SER A 143 10.90 31.48 -1.41
N ARG A 144 10.12 30.51 -1.02
CA ARG A 144 8.76 30.27 -1.52
C ARG A 144 7.87 29.74 -0.40
N LEU A 145 6.70 30.35 -0.23
CA LEU A 145 5.68 29.91 0.71
C LEU A 145 4.51 29.30 -0.06
N LEU A 146 4.18 28.05 0.25
CA LEU A 146 3.15 27.26 -0.40
C LEU A 146 2.02 26.98 0.59
N ALA A 147 0.78 27.13 0.13
CA ALA A 147 -0.41 26.76 0.90
C ALA A 147 -1.35 25.92 0.04
N VAL A 148 -1.89 24.85 0.61
CA VAL A 148 -2.97 24.06 0.00
C VAL A 148 -4.26 24.43 0.70
N VAL A 149 -5.18 25.08 -0.01
CA VAL A 149 -6.44 25.57 0.52
C VAL A 149 -7.58 24.93 -0.26
N GLN A 150 -8.61 24.46 0.44
CA GLN A 150 -9.79 23.92 -0.21
C GLN A 150 -10.59 25.05 -0.85
N ALA A 151 -10.97 24.90 -2.11
CA ALA A 151 -11.71 25.91 -2.86
C ALA A 151 -13.01 26.33 -2.14
N GLY A 152 -13.20 27.66 -2.01
CA GLY A 152 -14.37 28.24 -1.36
C GLY A 152 -14.33 28.26 0.18
N GLN A 153 -13.20 27.93 0.80
CA GLN A 153 -13.07 28.04 2.26
C GLN A 153 -12.89 29.49 2.73
N VAL A 154 -13.37 29.73 3.95
CA VAL A 154 -13.21 31.01 4.64
C VAL A 154 -11.74 31.24 4.96
N GLY A 155 -11.14 32.30 4.41
CA GLY A 155 -9.73 32.63 4.63
C GLY A 155 -8.89 32.69 3.36
N GLU A 156 -9.42 32.24 2.21
CA GLU A 156 -8.75 32.32 0.91
C GLU A 156 -8.34 33.78 0.57
N ASP A 157 -9.20 34.73 0.87
CA ASP A 157 -8.91 36.17 0.68
C ASP A 157 -7.64 36.63 1.42
N ALA A 158 -7.30 36.03 2.55
CA ALA A 158 -6.09 36.42 3.30
C ALA A 158 -4.82 36.05 2.54
N PHE A 159 -4.79 34.91 1.85
CA PHE A 159 -3.68 34.49 1.01
C PHE A 159 -3.55 35.40 -0.21
N VAL A 160 -4.63 35.65 -0.92
CA VAL A 160 -4.65 36.57 -2.09
C VAL A 160 -4.18 37.95 -1.69
N ASN A 161 -4.67 38.52 -0.57
CA ASN A 161 -4.28 39.84 -0.07
C ASN A 161 -2.81 39.93 0.38
N GLN A 162 -2.14 38.79 0.60
CA GLN A 162 -0.71 38.71 0.90
C GLN A 162 0.15 38.30 -0.29
N GLY A 163 -0.39 38.38 -1.51
CA GLY A 163 0.37 38.17 -2.74
C GLY A 163 0.54 36.69 -3.14
N PHE A 164 -0.18 35.76 -2.52
CA PHE A 164 -0.22 34.38 -3.02
C PHE A 164 -0.93 34.37 -4.37
N THR A 165 -0.31 33.66 -5.31
CA THR A 165 -0.87 33.48 -6.65
C THR A 165 -1.52 32.10 -6.73
N HIS A 166 -2.76 32.05 -7.18
CA HIS A 166 -3.43 30.79 -7.46
C HIS A 166 -2.72 30.09 -8.63
N LEU A 167 -2.27 28.86 -8.42
CA LEU A 167 -1.59 28.05 -9.44
C LEU A 167 -2.63 27.23 -10.20
N GLU A 168 -3.04 27.71 -11.38
CA GLU A 168 -3.96 26.97 -12.25
C GLU A 168 -3.29 25.72 -12.86
N GLY A 169 -4.07 24.67 -13.04
CA GLY A 169 -3.59 23.42 -13.67
C GLY A 169 -2.84 22.47 -12.72
N LEU A 170 -2.78 22.76 -11.43
CA LEU A 170 -2.29 21.83 -10.43
C LEU A 170 -3.45 20.99 -9.88
N HIS A 171 -3.21 19.70 -9.79
CA HIS A 171 -4.10 18.76 -9.13
C HIS A 171 -3.40 18.19 -7.90
N LEU A 172 -4.07 18.23 -6.75
CA LEU A 172 -3.58 17.53 -5.56
C LEU A 172 -4.03 16.08 -5.65
N TYR A 173 -3.05 15.16 -5.71
CA TYR A 173 -3.29 13.73 -5.61
C TYR A 173 -2.91 13.29 -4.20
N ALA A 174 -3.86 12.70 -3.48
CA ALA A 174 -3.61 12.08 -2.20
C ALA A 174 -3.82 10.56 -2.32
N ARG A 175 -2.89 9.80 -1.78
CA ARG A 175 -3.04 8.35 -1.59
C ARG A 175 -2.68 8.04 -0.14
N GLU A 176 -3.61 7.45 0.56
CA GLU A 176 -3.27 6.88 1.86
C GLU A 176 -2.30 5.72 1.66
N VAL A 177 -1.16 5.78 2.33
CA VAL A 177 -0.24 4.63 2.36
C VAL A 177 -0.89 3.53 3.19
N SER A 178 -0.77 2.31 2.70
CA SER A 178 -1.47 1.16 3.27
C SER A 178 -0.92 0.72 4.63
N MET A 179 0.19 1.31 5.10
CA MET A 179 0.88 0.81 6.29
C MET A 179 1.71 1.92 6.95
N VAL A 180 1.71 1.96 8.28
CA VAL A 180 2.58 2.84 9.06
C VAL A 180 4.01 2.26 9.18
N PRO A 181 5.06 3.10 9.43
CA PRO A 181 6.45 2.64 9.46
C PRO A 181 6.72 1.49 10.43
N GLU A 182 6.07 1.47 11.59
CA GLU A 182 6.22 0.41 12.60
C GLU A 182 5.68 -0.95 12.10
N GLU A 183 4.58 -0.92 11.37
CA GLU A 183 4.00 -2.13 10.76
C GLU A 183 4.88 -2.62 9.61
N LEU A 184 5.41 -1.72 8.78
CA LEU A 184 6.33 -2.07 7.70
C LEU A 184 7.59 -2.73 8.27
N ALA A 185 8.21 -2.16 9.30
CA ALA A 185 9.37 -2.75 9.97
C ALA A 185 9.07 -4.15 10.55
N LEU A 186 7.85 -4.36 11.05
CA LEU A 186 7.41 -5.66 11.52
C LEU A 186 7.25 -6.67 10.37
N VAL A 187 6.64 -6.26 9.27
CA VAL A 187 6.48 -7.09 8.06
C VAL A 187 7.86 -7.48 7.50
N GLU A 188 8.79 -6.52 7.37
CA GLU A 188 10.16 -6.76 6.89
C GLU A 188 10.96 -7.70 7.81
N ARG A 189 10.77 -7.62 9.12
CA ARG A 189 11.40 -8.54 10.09
C ARG A 189 11.03 -10.00 9.84
N TYR A 190 9.83 -10.26 9.34
CA TYR A 190 9.39 -11.60 8.92
C TYR A 190 9.62 -11.88 7.44
N GLY A 191 10.48 -11.10 6.76
CA GLY A 191 10.81 -11.27 5.35
C GLY A 191 9.67 -10.92 4.39
N GLY A 192 8.65 -10.22 4.89
CA GLY A 192 7.51 -9.79 4.10
C GLY A 192 7.75 -8.48 3.36
N SER A 193 6.80 -8.12 2.53
CA SER A 193 6.80 -6.87 1.75
C SER A 193 5.38 -6.54 1.29
N VAL A 194 5.18 -5.33 0.78
CA VAL A 194 3.97 -5.01 0.01
C VAL A 194 4.23 -5.42 -1.45
N PRO A 195 3.50 -6.39 -2.01
CA PRO A 195 3.71 -6.84 -3.38
C PRO A 195 3.43 -5.72 -4.39
N VAL A 196 4.14 -5.77 -5.52
CA VAL A 196 3.90 -4.84 -6.63
C VAL A 196 2.49 -5.02 -7.18
N ASP A 197 1.89 -3.92 -7.65
CA ASP A 197 0.59 -3.95 -8.30
C ASP A 197 0.65 -4.77 -9.61
N GLY A 198 -0.48 -5.40 -9.98
CA GLY A 198 -0.61 -6.10 -11.26
C GLY A 198 -0.25 -7.59 -11.24
N LEU A 199 0.18 -8.15 -10.11
CA LEU A 199 0.46 -9.60 -10.03
C LEU A 199 -0.76 -10.47 -10.32
N TRP A 200 -1.95 -10.00 -9.97
CA TRP A 200 -3.20 -10.71 -10.25
C TRP A 200 -3.48 -10.79 -11.75
N GLU A 201 -3.28 -9.71 -12.44
CA GLU A 201 -3.50 -9.57 -13.89
C GLU A 201 -2.45 -10.33 -14.70
N SER A 202 -1.21 -10.37 -14.20
CA SER A 202 -0.11 -11.08 -14.85
C SER A 202 -0.20 -12.61 -14.74
N MET A 203 -0.97 -13.15 -13.79
CA MET A 203 -1.17 -14.61 -13.70
C MET A 203 -2.03 -15.09 -14.87
N LYS A 204 -1.47 -15.88 -15.76
CA LYS A 204 -2.17 -16.54 -16.87
C LYS A 204 -2.55 -17.98 -16.50
N GLY A 205 -3.58 -18.48 -17.16
CA GLY A 205 -4.18 -19.76 -16.79
C GLY A 205 -4.96 -19.67 -15.47
N PHE A 206 -5.55 -20.78 -15.04
CA PHE A 206 -6.30 -20.88 -13.78
C PHE A 206 -7.55 -20.00 -13.70
N SER A 207 -8.25 -19.81 -14.80
CA SER A 207 -9.45 -18.95 -14.88
C SER A 207 -10.50 -19.31 -13.84
N ALA A 208 -10.77 -20.60 -13.64
CA ALA A 208 -11.74 -21.08 -12.65
C ALA A 208 -11.31 -20.75 -11.20
N ALA A 209 -10.04 -21.00 -10.83
CA ALA A 209 -9.53 -20.71 -9.51
C ALA A 209 -9.48 -19.19 -9.25
N LYS A 210 -9.10 -18.41 -10.25
CA LYS A 210 -9.13 -16.93 -10.19
C LYS A 210 -10.54 -16.39 -9.97
N GLU A 211 -11.54 -16.90 -10.70
CA GLU A 211 -12.93 -16.47 -10.53
C GLU A 211 -13.44 -16.73 -9.11
N ILE A 212 -13.15 -17.92 -8.57
CA ILE A 212 -13.53 -18.28 -7.20
C ILE A 212 -12.85 -17.35 -6.19
N LEU A 213 -11.53 -17.17 -6.30
CA LEU A 213 -10.76 -16.32 -5.41
C LEU A 213 -11.17 -14.86 -5.49
N ASP A 214 -11.41 -14.34 -6.69
CA ASP A 214 -11.88 -12.96 -6.87
C ASP A 214 -13.23 -12.74 -6.19
N ARG A 215 -14.22 -13.61 -6.48
CA ARG A 215 -15.58 -13.45 -5.95
C ARG A 215 -15.73 -13.77 -4.48
N ARG A 216 -14.98 -14.75 -3.95
CA ARG A 216 -15.16 -15.27 -2.59
C ARG A 216 -14.16 -14.72 -1.59
N VAL A 217 -13.03 -14.21 -2.05
CA VAL A 217 -11.95 -13.71 -1.18
C VAL A 217 -11.72 -12.22 -1.42
N VAL A 218 -11.29 -11.85 -2.64
CA VAL A 218 -10.86 -10.48 -2.94
C VAL A 218 -12.02 -9.50 -2.86
N ALA A 219 -13.13 -9.76 -3.56
CA ALA A 219 -14.25 -8.82 -3.62
C ALA A 219 -14.88 -8.55 -2.23
N PRO A 220 -15.13 -9.53 -1.34
CA PRO A 220 -15.61 -9.25 0.01
C PRO A 220 -14.64 -8.45 0.87
N LEU A 221 -13.32 -8.66 0.70
CA LEU A 221 -12.29 -7.93 1.45
C LEU A 221 -12.05 -6.52 0.89
N ALA A 222 -12.21 -6.33 -0.42
CA ALA A 222 -12.09 -5.02 -1.06
C ALA A 222 -13.32 -4.12 -0.85
N HIS A 223 -14.51 -4.72 -0.64
CA HIS A 223 -15.80 -4.02 -0.51
C HIS A 223 -16.47 -4.29 0.84
N THR A 224 -15.75 -4.07 1.92
CA THR A 224 -16.19 -4.37 3.30
C THR A 224 -17.52 -3.69 3.66
N GLU A 225 -17.73 -2.44 3.27
CA GLU A 225 -19.00 -1.72 3.50
C GLU A 225 -20.20 -2.39 2.83
N LEU A 226 -20.02 -2.92 1.62
CA LEU A 226 -21.06 -3.65 0.91
C LEU A 226 -21.31 -5.01 1.57
N ALA A 227 -20.23 -5.70 1.96
CA ALA A 227 -20.31 -6.96 2.67
C ALA A 227 -21.09 -6.81 3.99
N ASP A 228 -20.77 -5.79 4.78
CA ASP A 228 -21.45 -5.49 6.05
C ASP A 228 -22.95 -5.18 5.86
N ARG A 229 -23.30 -4.37 4.86
CA ARG A 229 -24.71 -4.06 4.55
C ARG A 229 -25.52 -5.31 4.18
N LEU A 230 -24.87 -6.30 3.57
CA LEU A 230 -25.51 -7.57 3.17
C LEU A 230 -25.40 -8.64 4.26
N GLY A 231 -24.73 -8.36 5.40
CA GLY A 231 -24.45 -9.34 6.45
C GLY A 231 -23.44 -10.42 6.03
N LEU A 232 -22.67 -10.18 4.97
CA LEU A 232 -21.61 -11.06 4.51
C LEU A 232 -20.35 -10.82 5.35
N ARG A 233 -19.82 -11.88 5.96
CA ARG A 233 -18.52 -11.82 6.63
C ARG A 233 -17.42 -12.19 5.63
N PRO A 234 -16.47 -11.29 5.36
CA PRO A 234 -15.30 -11.61 4.54
C PRO A 234 -14.53 -12.80 5.12
N PRO A 235 -13.93 -13.65 4.27
CA PRO A 235 -13.13 -14.77 4.76
C PRO A 235 -11.86 -14.25 5.44
N ALA A 236 -11.51 -14.82 6.58
CA ALA A 236 -10.25 -14.51 7.27
C ALA A 236 -9.24 -15.65 7.18
N ALA A 237 -9.65 -16.82 6.68
CA ALA A 237 -8.78 -17.98 6.49
C ALA A 237 -9.18 -18.79 5.25
N VAL A 238 -8.21 -19.02 4.39
CA VAL A 238 -8.34 -19.74 3.12
C VAL A 238 -7.29 -20.85 3.07
N LEU A 239 -7.68 -22.05 2.67
CA LEU A 239 -6.78 -23.15 2.39
C LEU A 239 -6.75 -23.43 0.89
N LEU A 240 -5.57 -23.32 0.28
CA LEU A 240 -5.32 -23.72 -1.11
C LEU A 240 -4.70 -25.11 -1.12
N PHE A 241 -5.22 -26.02 -1.93
CA PHE A 241 -4.64 -27.35 -2.05
C PHE A 241 -4.57 -27.82 -3.51
N GLY A 242 -3.60 -28.67 -3.80
CA GLY A 242 -3.43 -29.22 -5.13
C GLY A 242 -2.00 -29.62 -5.43
N PRO A 243 -1.74 -30.20 -6.61
CA PRO A 243 -0.42 -30.67 -6.98
C PRO A 243 0.69 -29.61 -6.86
N PRO A 244 1.95 -30.01 -6.70
CA PRO A 244 3.07 -29.05 -6.69
C PRO A 244 3.19 -28.34 -8.05
N GLY A 245 3.71 -27.11 -8.02
CA GLY A 245 3.92 -26.30 -9.22
C GLY A 245 2.68 -25.59 -9.77
N THR A 246 1.49 -25.80 -9.19
CA THR A 246 0.23 -25.16 -9.64
C THR A 246 0.05 -23.71 -9.20
N GLY A 247 1.07 -23.07 -8.62
CA GLY A 247 1.06 -21.62 -8.35
C GLY A 247 0.32 -21.19 -7.08
N LYS A 248 0.12 -22.06 -6.08
CA LYS A 248 -0.56 -21.72 -4.81
C LYS A 248 0.05 -20.52 -4.09
N THR A 249 1.37 -20.47 -4.02
CA THR A 249 2.12 -19.32 -3.45
C THR A 249 1.92 -18.06 -4.28
N SER A 250 1.91 -18.19 -5.62
CA SER A 250 1.64 -17.07 -6.53
C SER A 250 0.24 -16.52 -6.35
N PHE A 251 -0.77 -17.37 -6.13
CA PHE A 251 -2.13 -16.94 -5.81
C PHE A 251 -2.18 -16.14 -4.50
N ALA A 252 -1.52 -16.59 -3.45
CA ALA A 252 -1.49 -15.87 -2.18
C ALA A 252 -0.87 -14.48 -2.32
N ARG A 253 0.25 -14.37 -3.07
CA ARG A 253 0.87 -13.07 -3.39
C ARG A 253 -0.01 -12.20 -4.28
N ALA A 254 -0.68 -12.79 -5.27
CA ALA A 254 -1.57 -12.07 -6.17
C ALA A 254 -2.81 -11.53 -5.43
N ILE A 255 -3.35 -12.26 -4.44
CA ILE A 255 -4.41 -11.77 -3.55
C ILE A 255 -3.93 -10.52 -2.79
N ALA A 256 -2.73 -10.58 -2.19
CA ALA A 256 -2.15 -9.44 -1.47
C ALA A 256 -1.92 -8.24 -2.38
N SER A 257 -1.39 -8.45 -3.60
CA SER A 257 -1.24 -7.41 -4.64
C SER A 257 -2.57 -6.78 -5.01
N ARG A 258 -3.60 -7.59 -5.27
CA ARG A 258 -4.94 -7.12 -5.67
C ARG A 258 -5.64 -6.32 -4.58
N LEU A 259 -5.38 -6.63 -3.31
CA LEU A 259 -5.88 -5.91 -2.15
C LEU A 259 -5.00 -4.72 -1.75
N SER A 260 -3.80 -4.57 -2.33
CA SER A 260 -2.75 -3.64 -1.88
C SER A 260 -2.41 -3.84 -0.39
N TRP A 261 -2.34 -5.10 0.04
CA TRP A 261 -2.03 -5.51 1.40
C TRP A 261 -0.60 -6.01 1.51
N ALA A 262 -0.03 -5.99 2.72
CA ALA A 262 1.24 -6.63 2.98
C ALA A 262 1.14 -8.15 2.82
N PHE A 263 2.24 -8.77 2.43
CA PHE A 263 2.40 -10.21 2.30
C PHE A 263 3.56 -10.69 3.16
N VAL A 264 3.30 -11.63 4.04
CA VAL A 264 4.32 -12.31 4.83
C VAL A 264 4.19 -13.81 4.61
N GLU A 265 5.30 -14.47 4.31
CA GLU A 265 5.38 -15.91 4.10
C GLU A 265 6.08 -16.56 5.30
N LEU A 266 5.36 -17.39 6.03
CA LEU A 266 5.90 -18.15 7.15
C LEU A 266 6.26 -19.57 6.67
N HIS A 267 7.55 -19.83 6.52
CA HIS A 267 8.05 -21.14 6.14
C HIS A 267 8.14 -22.07 7.36
N PRO A 268 7.64 -23.31 7.26
CA PRO A 268 7.77 -24.32 8.32
C PRO A 268 9.20 -24.50 8.82
N SER A 269 10.19 -24.45 7.92
CA SER A 269 11.60 -24.61 8.25
C SER A 269 12.15 -23.52 9.21
N LEU A 270 11.54 -22.32 9.24
CA LEU A 270 11.92 -21.23 10.11
C LEU A 270 11.22 -21.30 11.49
N LEU A 271 10.14 -22.06 11.58
CA LEU A 271 9.36 -22.17 12.81
C LEU A 271 9.99 -23.14 13.81
N GLY A 272 10.71 -24.19 13.34
CA GLY A 272 11.19 -25.28 14.17
C GLY A 272 10.10 -26.35 14.43
N GLN A 273 10.39 -27.30 15.29
CA GLN A 273 9.50 -28.45 15.53
C GLN A 273 8.98 -28.51 16.96
N GLY A 274 7.91 -29.27 17.18
CA GLY A 274 7.38 -29.55 18.51
C GLY A 274 6.94 -28.30 19.25
N VAL A 275 7.26 -28.23 20.55
CA VAL A 275 6.83 -27.16 21.45
C VAL A 275 7.53 -25.83 21.15
N GLU A 276 8.79 -25.87 20.71
CA GLU A 276 9.55 -24.66 20.35
C GLU A 276 8.98 -24.03 19.07
N GLY A 277 8.74 -24.85 18.06
CA GLY A 277 8.09 -24.39 16.82
C GLY A 277 6.71 -23.80 17.08
N ALA A 278 5.93 -24.43 17.95
CA ALA A 278 4.63 -23.91 18.35
C ALA A 278 4.71 -22.54 19.07
N ARG A 279 5.76 -22.31 19.87
CA ARG A 279 6.00 -21.00 20.49
C ARG A 279 6.37 -19.96 19.44
N THR A 280 7.32 -20.27 18.54
CA THR A 280 7.74 -19.37 17.45
C THR A 280 6.55 -18.98 16.56
N LEU A 281 5.74 -19.97 16.17
CA LEU A 281 4.53 -19.73 15.38
C LEU A 281 3.52 -18.82 16.10
N ARG A 282 3.26 -19.09 17.38
CA ARG A 282 2.36 -18.26 18.18
C ARG A 282 2.86 -16.81 18.27
N ASP A 283 4.15 -16.61 18.55
CA ASP A 283 4.73 -15.30 18.72
C ASP A 283 4.67 -14.53 17.37
N ALA A 284 5.03 -15.18 16.26
CA ALA A 284 4.91 -14.63 14.91
C ALA A 284 3.46 -14.22 14.57
N LEU A 285 2.49 -15.12 14.77
CA LEU A 285 1.08 -14.84 14.48
C LEU A 285 0.49 -13.77 15.42
N SER A 286 0.95 -13.69 16.66
CA SER A 286 0.54 -12.64 17.60
C SER A 286 1.07 -11.26 17.22
N GLU A 287 2.32 -11.18 16.76
CA GLU A 287 2.94 -9.93 16.30
C GLU A 287 2.34 -9.49 14.97
N LEU A 288 2.30 -10.37 13.97
CA LEU A 288 1.69 -10.13 12.67
C LEU A 288 0.19 -9.83 12.79
N GLY A 289 -0.46 -10.40 13.80
CA GLY A 289 -1.82 -10.08 14.15
C GLY A 289 -2.07 -8.62 14.58
N ARG A 290 -1.06 -7.76 14.69
CA ARG A 290 -1.18 -6.31 14.95
C ARG A 290 -1.12 -5.47 13.68
N VAL A 291 -0.59 -6.04 12.61
CA VAL A 291 -0.47 -5.38 11.30
C VAL A 291 -1.84 -5.34 10.64
N ASP A 292 -2.25 -4.20 10.19
CA ASP A 292 -3.47 -4.03 9.42
C ASP A 292 -3.20 -4.30 7.92
N ARG A 293 -4.21 -4.78 7.18
CA ARG A 293 -4.10 -5.10 5.75
C ARG A 293 -2.99 -6.10 5.43
N LEU A 294 -3.06 -7.27 6.07
CA LEU A 294 -2.05 -8.32 5.97
C LEU A 294 -2.61 -9.62 5.37
N VAL A 295 -1.88 -10.18 4.42
CA VAL A 295 -1.98 -11.59 4.01
C VAL A 295 -0.81 -12.35 4.63
N CYS A 296 -1.12 -13.20 5.61
CA CYS A 296 -0.16 -14.12 6.21
C CYS A 296 -0.27 -15.46 5.48
N PHE A 297 0.77 -15.84 4.77
CA PHE A 297 0.83 -17.08 3.99
C PHE A 297 1.68 -18.13 4.70
N ILE A 298 1.16 -19.36 4.75
CA ILE A 298 1.86 -20.52 5.29
C ILE A 298 1.90 -21.58 4.19
N ASP A 299 3.08 -21.78 3.61
CA ASP A 299 3.27 -22.85 2.62
C ASP A 299 3.54 -24.18 3.29
N GLU A 300 3.46 -25.26 2.52
CA GLU A 300 3.73 -26.63 2.98
C GLU A 300 3.02 -26.96 4.31
N ALA A 301 1.75 -26.58 4.39
CA ALA A 301 0.95 -26.73 5.61
C ALA A 301 0.91 -28.17 6.14
N ASP A 302 1.08 -29.16 5.28
CA ASP A 302 1.21 -30.58 5.63
C ASP A 302 2.45 -30.88 6.49
N GLU A 303 3.45 -29.98 6.53
CA GLU A 303 4.58 -30.17 7.44
C GLU A 303 4.25 -29.80 8.90
N ILE A 304 3.43 -28.78 9.11
CA ILE A 304 3.12 -28.24 10.44
C ILE A 304 1.72 -28.54 10.92
N ALA A 305 0.83 -28.91 10.01
CA ALA A 305 -0.60 -29.11 10.26
C ALA A 305 -1.04 -30.56 9.98
N SER A 306 -0.11 -31.53 10.00
CA SER A 306 -0.38 -32.94 9.73
C SER A 306 -1.32 -33.57 10.75
N ASP A 307 -2.03 -34.61 10.29
CA ASP A 307 -2.85 -35.46 11.15
C ASP A 307 -2.00 -36.06 12.28
N ARG A 308 -2.60 -36.10 13.47
CA ARG A 308 -1.98 -36.53 14.71
C ARG A 308 -1.52 -37.99 14.68
N SER A 309 -2.15 -38.81 13.84
CA SER A 309 -1.79 -40.22 13.68
C SER A 309 -0.53 -40.40 12.85
N GLU A 310 -0.23 -39.46 11.94
CA GLU A 310 0.91 -39.56 11.05
C GLU A 310 2.18 -38.87 11.63
N ARG A 311 2.00 -37.70 12.27
CA ARG A 311 3.11 -36.93 12.85
C ARG A 311 2.74 -36.38 14.24
N PRO A 312 3.01 -37.10 15.34
CA PRO A 312 2.71 -36.63 16.70
C PRO A 312 3.42 -35.30 17.07
N ASP A 313 4.59 -35.05 16.50
CA ASP A 313 5.40 -33.84 16.77
C ASP A 313 4.79 -32.57 16.19
N SER A 314 3.87 -32.63 15.22
CA SER A 314 3.14 -31.50 14.67
C SER A 314 1.99 -31.00 15.58
N GLN A 315 1.57 -31.81 16.56
CA GLN A 315 0.43 -31.54 17.42
C GLN A 315 0.48 -30.18 18.14
N PRO A 316 1.62 -29.73 18.71
CA PRO A 316 1.72 -28.40 19.33
C PRO A 316 1.48 -27.28 18.30
N LEU A 317 1.99 -27.39 17.07
CA LEU A 317 1.81 -26.41 15.99
C LEU A 317 0.34 -26.37 15.53
N VAL A 318 -0.27 -27.53 15.33
CA VAL A 318 -1.71 -27.64 15.01
C VAL A 318 -2.55 -26.91 16.04
N ASN A 319 -2.26 -27.11 17.35
CA ASN A 319 -3.00 -26.46 18.41
C ASN A 319 -2.84 -24.93 18.40
N GLU A 320 -1.66 -24.42 18.05
CA GLU A 320 -1.46 -22.97 17.93
C GLU A 320 -2.19 -22.40 16.68
N LEU A 321 -2.16 -23.09 15.54
CA LEU A 321 -2.96 -22.71 14.36
C LEU A 321 -4.46 -22.65 14.69
N LEU A 322 -4.95 -23.65 15.43
CA LEU A 322 -6.34 -23.73 15.87
C LEU A 322 -6.78 -22.53 16.75
N LYS A 323 -5.85 -21.90 17.47
CA LYS A 323 -6.07 -20.70 18.27
C LYS A 323 -5.90 -19.42 17.44
N ALA A 324 -4.89 -19.38 16.57
CA ALA A 324 -4.53 -18.20 15.82
C ALA A 324 -5.55 -17.84 14.75
N VAL A 325 -6.08 -18.82 13.99
CA VAL A 325 -7.07 -18.57 12.93
C VAL A 325 -8.30 -17.79 13.43
N PRO A 326 -8.92 -18.11 14.58
CA PRO A 326 -9.99 -17.28 15.13
C PRO A 326 -9.57 -15.87 15.51
N MET A 327 -8.30 -15.65 15.90
CA MET A 327 -7.79 -14.30 16.22
C MET A 327 -7.71 -13.42 14.97
N PHE A 328 -7.29 -13.96 13.84
CA PHE A 328 -7.31 -13.24 12.56
C PHE A 328 -8.73 -12.87 12.14
N LYS A 329 -9.72 -13.72 12.44
CA LYS A 329 -11.15 -13.45 12.16
C LYS A 329 -11.75 -12.29 12.95
N SER A 330 -11.11 -11.85 14.02
CA SER A 330 -11.61 -10.74 14.84
C SER A 330 -11.49 -9.39 14.15
N ARG A 331 -10.72 -9.30 13.05
CA ARG A 331 -10.54 -8.09 12.24
C ARG A 331 -10.73 -8.39 10.75
N PRO A 332 -11.47 -7.56 10.01
CA PRO A 332 -11.84 -7.83 8.61
C PRO A 332 -10.71 -7.59 7.60
N ASP A 333 -9.63 -6.97 8.01
CA ASP A 333 -8.49 -6.55 7.17
C ASP A 333 -7.28 -7.48 7.26
N ARG A 334 -7.51 -8.75 7.61
CA ARG A 334 -6.47 -9.78 7.73
C ARG A 334 -6.91 -11.07 7.11
N LEU A 335 -5.98 -11.70 6.41
CA LEU A 335 -6.21 -12.96 5.75
C LEU A 335 -5.07 -13.94 6.06
N VAL A 336 -5.40 -15.12 6.57
CA VAL A 336 -4.48 -16.26 6.60
C VAL A 336 -4.74 -17.12 5.38
N VAL A 337 -3.71 -17.35 4.59
CA VAL A 337 -3.75 -18.30 3.48
C VAL A 337 -2.79 -19.44 3.80
N MET A 338 -3.28 -20.67 3.81
CA MET A 338 -2.44 -21.85 3.90
C MET A 338 -2.42 -22.58 2.56
N ALA A 339 -1.29 -23.19 2.22
CA ALA A 339 -1.18 -24.02 1.03
C ALA A 339 -0.64 -25.41 1.40
N THR A 340 -1.16 -26.43 0.73
CA THR A 340 -0.70 -27.82 0.89
C THR A 340 -0.73 -28.58 -0.44
N ASN A 341 0.17 -29.51 -0.59
CA ASN A 341 0.16 -30.44 -1.71
C ASN A 341 -0.74 -31.66 -1.46
N SER A 342 -1.11 -31.93 -0.19
CA SER A 342 -1.97 -33.04 0.22
C SER A 342 -2.96 -32.59 1.27
N ILE A 343 -4.21 -32.37 0.87
CA ILE A 343 -5.26 -31.99 1.83
C ILE A 343 -5.62 -33.13 2.76
N ALA A 344 -5.45 -34.38 2.31
CA ALA A 344 -5.72 -35.55 3.12
C ALA A 344 -4.74 -35.69 4.31
N ALA A 345 -3.54 -35.11 4.21
CA ALA A 345 -2.56 -35.07 5.28
C ALA A 345 -2.86 -34.05 6.37
N ILE A 346 -3.73 -33.07 6.12
CA ILE A 346 -4.07 -31.99 7.07
C ILE A 346 -4.96 -32.50 8.20
N ASP A 347 -4.66 -32.10 9.44
CA ASP A 347 -5.49 -32.44 10.61
C ASP A 347 -6.96 -32.03 10.37
N PRO A 348 -7.91 -33.00 10.44
CA PRO A 348 -9.33 -32.73 10.17
C PRO A 348 -9.93 -31.62 11.03
N ALA A 349 -9.33 -31.34 12.18
CA ALA A 349 -9.77 -30.26 13.03
C ALA A 349 -9.64 -28.88 12.35
N LEU A 350 -8.61 -28.65 11.55
CA LEU A 350 -8.43 -27.40 10.79
C LEU A 350 -9.48 -27.24 9.68
N LEU A 351 -9.91 -28.35 9.10
CA LEU A 351 -10.89 -28.37 8.00
C LEU A 351 -12.35 -28.17 8.47
N ARG A 352 -12.60 -28.07 9.78
CA ARG A 352 -13.97 -27.85 10.31
C ARG A 352 -14.47 -26.43 10.01
N PRO A 353 -15.79 -26.24 9.77
CA PRO A 353 -16.40 -24.92 9.66
C PRO A 353 -16.04 -24.03 10.84
N GLY A 354 -15.85 -22.73 10.57
CA GLY A 354 -15.46 -21.76 11.59
C GLY A 354 -13.94 -21.59 11.72
N ARG A 355 -13.12 -22.37 10.99
CA ARG A 355 -11.65 -22.26 10.91
C ARG A 355 -11.23 -21.86 9.50
N PHE A 356 -10.85 -22.80 8.63
CA PHE A 356 -10.72 -22.50 7.20
C PHE A 356 -12.11 -22.58 6.56
N ASP A 357 -12.70 -21.41 6.30
CA ASP A 357 -14.07 -21.33 5.76
C ASP A 357 -14.09 -21.66 4.28
N LEU A 358 -13.02 -21.29 3.58
CA LEU A 358 -12.83 -21.58 2.16
C LEU A 358 -11.70 -22.58 1.99
N ILE A 359 -11.98 -23.62 1.22
CA ILE A 359 -11.01 -24.67 0.85
C ILE A 359 -11.06 -24.77 -0.67
N ILE A 360 -10.04 -24.23 -1.33
CA ILE A 360 -10.05 -23.98 -2.76
C ILE A 360 -9.05 -24.91 -3.46
N PRO A 361 -9.52 -25.77 -4.38
CA PRO A 361 -8.66 -26.61 -5.19
C PRO A 361 -7.93 -25.77 -6.26
N VAL A 362 -6.62 -25.97 -6.40
CA VAL A 362 -5.76 -25.37 -7.43
C VAL A 362 -5.10 -26.50 -8.20
N GLY A 363 -5.77 -26.93 -9.28
CA GLY A 363 -5.34 -28.05 -10.12
C GLY A 363 -4.30 -27.67 -11.16
N ALA A 364 -3.92 -28.65 -11.99
CA ALA A 364 -3.17 -28.37 -13.20
C ALA A 364 -4.05 -27.61 -14.20
N PRO A 365 -3.45 -26.71 -15.01
CA PRO A 365 -4.19 -25.96 -16.03
C PRO A 365 -4.78 -26.89 -17.10
N ASP A 366 -5.97 -26.55 -17.59
CA ASP A 366 -6.60 -27.23 -18.72
C ASP A 366 -5.88 -26.90 -20.04
N GLU A 367 -6.35 -27.43 -21.18
CA GLU A 367 -5.69 -27.23 -22.46
C GLU A 367 -5.70 -25.77 -22.92
N ALA A 368 -6.80 -25.04 -22.69
CA ALA A 368 -6.90 -23.62 -23.04
C ALA A 368 -5.96 -22.77 -22.16
N GLU A 369 -5.94 -23.05 -20.86
CA GLU A 369 -5.04 -22.41 -19.90
C GLU A 369 -3.57 -22.72 -20.19
N ARG A 370 -3.25 -23.93 -20.67
CA ARG A 370 -1.88 -24.26 -21.11
C ARG A 370 -1.49 -23.52 -22.39
N ALA A 371 -2.42 -23.22 -23.28
CA ALA A 371 -2.14 -22.39 -24.45
C ALA A 371 -1.81 -20.94 -24.03
N GLU A 372 -2.53 -20.37 -23.06
CA GLU A 372 -2.22 -19.06 -22.49
C GLU A 372 -0.82 -19.03 -21.84
N LEU A 373 -0.47 -20.10 -21.10
CA LEU A 373 0.85 -20.23 -20.50
C LEU A 373 1.96 -20.40 -21.53
N ALA A 374 1.71 -21.15 -22.60
CA ALA A 374 2.66 -21.28 -23.69
C ALA A 374 2.93 -19.93 -24.38
N ASP A 375 1.89 -19.13 -24.63
CA ASP A 375 2.02 -17.79 -25.20
C ASP A 375 2.82 -16.84 -24.29
N GLU A 376 2.64 -16.96 -22.96
CA GLU A 376 3.32 -16.12 -21.97
C GLU A 376 4.80 -16.52 -21.76
N PHE A 377 5.05 -17.81 -21.56
CA PHE A 377 6.36 -18.28 -21.11
C PHE A 377 7.33 -18.60 -22.25
N LEU A 378 6.81 -18.91 -23.43
CA LEU A 378 7.65 -19.46 -24.48
C LEU A 378 7.93 -18.39 -25.58
N PRO A 379 9.19 -18.21 -25.93
CA PRO A 379 9.60 -17.18 -26.90
C PRO A 379 9.31 -17.55 -28.35
N ALA A 380 8.91 -18.82 -28.63
CA ALA A 380 8.59 -19.35 -29.93
C ALA A 380 7.67 -20.57 -29.84
N GLY A 381 7.08 -20.97 -30.94
CA GLY A 381 6.16 -22.13 -31.02
C GLY A 381 4.70 -21.68 -31.16
N GLU A 382 3.87 -22.57 -31.68
CA GLU A 382 2.42 -22.34 -31.75
C GLU A 382 1.77 -22.74 -30.42
N PRO A 383 1.12 -21.80 -29.68
CA PRO A 383 0.61 -22.08 -28.33
C PRO A 383 -0.35 -23.28 -28.29
N ALA A 384 -1.22 -23.44 -29.25
CA ALA A 384 -2.16 -24.56 -29.30
C ALA A 384 -1.46 -25.92 -29.51
N GLU A 385 -0.41 -25.99 -30.35
CA GLU A 385 0.38 -27.20 -30.55
C GLU A 385 1.12 -27.60 -29.25
N VAL A 386 1.73 -26.60 -28.59
CA VAL A 386 2.43 -26.84 -27.32
C VAL A 386 1.45 -27.31 -26.27
N ALA A 387 0.28 -26.68 -26.15
CA ALA A 387 -0.75 -27.06 -25.18
C ALA A 387 -1.24 -28.50 -25.34
N ALA A 388 -1.45 -28.94 -26.60
CA ALA A 388 -1.87 -30.32 -26.89
C ALA A 388 -0.80 -31.35 -26.49
N ARG A 389 0.49 -30.98 -26.54
CA ARG A 389 1.63 -31.88 -26.20
C ARG A 389 2.04 -31.82 -24.74
N THR A 390 1.43 -30.97 -23.93
CA THR A 390 1.82 -30.73 -22.52
C THR A 390 0.72 -31.07 -21.50
N PRO A 391 0.02 -32.24 -21.59
CA PRO A 391 -0.94 -32.62 -20.58
C PRO A 391 -0.25 -32.76 -19.21
N GLY A 392 -0.85 -32.16 -18.16
CA GLY A 392 -0.31 -32.19 -16.80
C GLY A 392 0.85 -31.25 -16.53
N PHE A 393 1.23 -30.41 -17.49
CA PHE A 393 2.23 -29.36 -17.25
C PHE A 393 1.63 -28.25 -16.41
N THR A 394 2.46 -27.72 -15.53
CA THR A 394 2.18 -26.60 -14.64
C THR A 394 2.96 -25.35 -15.10
N PRO A 395 2.71 -24.15 -14.59
CA PRO A 395 3.54 -22.98 -14.89
C PRO A 395 5.04 -23.18 -14.63
N ALA A 396 5.37 -23.95 -13.60
CA ALA A 396 6.76 -24.32 -13.31
C ALA A 396 7.39 -25.16 -14.43
N ASP A 397 6.61 -26.06 -15.04
CA ASP A 397 7.08 -26.87 -16.16
C ASP A 397 7.28 -26.01 -17.42
N PHE A 398 6.39 -25.04 -17.68
CA PHE A 398 6.56 -24.08 -18.80
C PHE A 398 7.80 -23.20 -18.62
N ALA A 399 8.08 -22.73 -17.40
CA ALA A 399 9.31 -22.01 -17.10
C ALA A 399 10.56 -22.86 -17.36
N LEU A 400 10.50 -24.16 -17.01
CA LEU A 400 11.59 -25.11 -17.27
C LEU A 400 11.75 -25.38 -18.79
N VAL A 401 10.64 -25.49 -19.53
CA VAL A 401 10.67 -25.61 -21.00
C VAL A 401 11.33 -24.39 -21.63
N ALA A 402 10.96 -23.18 -21.20
CA ALA A 402 11.58 -21.96 -21.70
C ALA A 402 13.10 -21.94 -21.49
N GLN A 403 13.55 -22.30 -20.30
CA GLN A 403 14.98 -22.40 -19.98
C GLN A 403 15.71 -23.45 -20.83
N ARG A 404 15.11 -24.61 -21.04
CA ARG A 404 15.69 -25.69 -21.87
C ARG A 404 15.74 -25.29 -23.34
N ALA A 405 14.69 -24.67 -23.88
CA ALA A 405 14.67 -24.17 -25.25
C ALA A 405 15.76 -23.12 -25.47
N ALA A 406 15.95 -22.20 -24.51
CA ALA A 406 17.03 -21.23 -24.55
C ALA A 406 18.43 -21.90 -24.53
N GLN A 407 18.60 -22.99 -23.74
CA GLN A 407 19.85 -23.74 -23.73
C GLN A 407 20.12 -24.44 -25.08
N LEU A 408 19.11 -25.03 -25.69
CA LEU A 408 19.25 -25.65 -27.02
C LEU A 408 19.63 -24.61 -28.09
N ALA A 409 19.01 -23.44 -28.06
CA ALA A 409 19.36 -22.34 -28.95
C ALA A 409 20.79 -21.82 -28.71
N PHE A 410 21.21 -21.77 -27.44
CA PHE A 410 22.58 -21.37 -27.10
C PHE A 410 23.61 -22.37 -27.63
N ASP A 411 23.38 -23.66 -27.45
CA ASP A 411 24.28 -24.70 -27.96
C ASP A 411 24.43 -24.63 -29.48
N ARG A 412 23.32 -24.44 -30.23
CA ARG A 412 23.37 -24.23 -31.69
C ARG A 412 24.13 -22.94 -32.06
N ALA A 413 24.00 -21.88 -31.27
CA ALA A 413 24.72 -20.63 -31.53
C ALA A 413 26.23 -20.79 -31.34
N LEU A 414 26.70 -21.64 -30.44
CA LEU A 414 28.11 -21.99 -30.31
C LEU A 414 28.65 -22.72 -31.53
N ASP A 415 27.80 -23.47 -32.24
CA ASP A 415 28.13 -24.14 -33.49
C ASP A 415 28.02 -23.22 -34.74
N GLY A 416 27.73 -21.92 -34.51
CA GLY A 416 27.73 -20.91 -35.57
C GLY A 416 26.35 -20.62 -36.20
N GLU A 417 25.28 -21.12 -35.60
CA GLU A 417 23.89 -20.78 -36.04
C GLU A 417 23.41 -19.44 -35.47
N THR A 418 22.27 -18.97 -35.98
CA THR A 418 21.64 -17.72 -35.49
C THR A 418 21.23 -17.87 -34.00
N PRO A 419 21.59 -16.95 -33.08
CA PRO A 419 21.28 -17.00 -31.67
C PRO A 419 19.81 -16.57 -31.45
N ALA A 420 18.87 -17.45 -31.75
CA ALA A 420 17.44 -17.27 -31.54
C ALA A 420 16.79 -18.59 -31.16
N VAL A 421 15.87 -18.57 -30.22
CA VAL A 421 15.04 -19.73 -29.87
C VAL A 421 14.04 -19.96 -30.99
N THR A 422 13.96 -21.20 -31.48
CA THR A 422 13.05 -21.61 -32.52
C THR A 422 11.90 -22.47 -32.00
N ALA A 423 10.84 -22.65 -32.76
CA ALA A 423 9.76 -23.56 -32.41
C ALA A 423 10.26 -25.01 -32.23
N ASP A 424 11.25 -25.46 -33.00
CA ASP A 424 11.85 -26.78 -32.83
C ASP A 424 12.57 -26.93 -31.49
N ASP A 425 13.28 -25.90 -31.02
CA ASP A 425 13.91 -25.90 -29.69
C ASP A 425 12.86 -26.02 -28.58
N VAL A 426 11.73 -25.31 -28.72
CA VAL A 426 10.60 -25.40 -27.76
C VAL A 426 9.99 -26.80 -27.77
N LEU A 427 9.67 -27.36 -28.92
CA LEU A 427 9.07 -28.70 -29.01
C LEU A 427 10.00 -29.79 -28.50
N ARG A 428 11.30 -29.68 -28.77
CA ARG A 428 12.33 -30.58 -28.19
C ARG A 428 12.42 -30.42 -26.67
N ALA A 429 12.37 -29.21 -26.16
CA ALA A 429 12.37 -28.95 -24.72
C ALA A 429 11.13 -29.53 -24.04
N VAL A 430 9.96 -29.47 -24.68
CA VAL A 430 8.72 -30.12 -24.24
C VAL A 430 8.94 -31.65 -24.14
N ASP A 431 9.47 -32.28 -25.18
CA ASP A 431 9.71 -33.72 -25.19
C ASP A 431 10.73 -34.20 -24.10
N LEU A 432 11.66 -33.30 -23.71
CA LEU A 432 12.63 -33.54 -22.66
C LEU A 432 12.09 -33.26 -21.25
N THR A 433 10.90 -32.66 -21.14
CA THR A 433 10.31 -32.26 -19.83
C THR A 433 9.23 -33.23 -19.41
N ARG A 434 9.32 -33.73 -18.20
CA ARG A 434 8.27 -34.58 -17.62
C ARG A 434 7.23 -33.68 -16.94
N PRO A 435 5.93 -34.00 -17.10
CA PRO A 435 4.89 -33.22 -16.42
C PRO A 435 5.01 -33.37 -14.90
N SER A 436 4.83 -32.28 -14.19
CA SER A 436 4.77 -32.29 -12.71
C SER A 436 3.52 -32.96 -12.21
N VAL A 437 2.42 -32.92 -12.97
CA VAL A 437 1.16 -33.59 -12.62
C VAL A 437 0.97 -34.82 -13.51
N THR A 438 1.10 -36.01 -12.89
CA THR A 438 0.83 -37.26 -13.57
C THR A 438 -0.67 -37.55 -13.66
N ALA A 439 -1.10 -38.46 -14.55
CA ALA A 439 -2.51 -38.83 -14.64
C ALA A 439 -3.04 -39.35 -13.30
N ALA A 440 -2.25 -40.17 -12.58
CA ALA A 440 -2.64 -40.67 -11.26
C ALA A 440 -2.79 -39.58 -10.20
N SER A 441 -1.88 -38.58 -10.18
CA SER A 441 -2.00 -37.43 -9.26
C SER A 441 -3.15 -36.51 -9.63
N ALA A 442 -3.47 -36.35 -10.92
CA ALA A 442 -4.63 -35.62 -11.38
C ALA A 442 -5.95 -36.29 -10.95
N GLU A 443 -6.05 -37.62 -11.07
CA GLU A 443 -7.21 -38.39 -10.63
C GLU A 443 -7.40 -38.28 -9.10
N GLN A 444 -6.32 -38.49 -8.35
CA GLN A 444 -6.35 -38.28 -6.88
C GLN A 444 -6.82 -36.89 -6.52
N PHE A 445 -6.26 -35.85 -7.14
CA PHE A 445 -6.67 -34.44 -6.91
C PHE A 445 -8.15 -34.24 -7.22
N ALA A 446 -8.68 -34.78 -8.30
CA ALA A 446 -10.09 -34.67 -8.64
C ALA A 446 -10.99 -35.22 -7.53
N VAL A 447 -10.66 -36.41 -6.99
CA VAL A 447 -11.36 -37.04 -5.84
C VAL A 447 -11.27 -36.16 -4.58
N GLU A 448 -10.09 -35.60 -4.30
CA GLU A 448 -9.88 -34.74 -3.16
C GLU A 448 -10.63 -33.41 -3.33
N ALA A 449 -10.67 -32.84 -4.55
CA ALA A 449 -11.43 -31.64 -4.86
C ALA A 449 -12.93 -31.85 -4.64
N GLU A 450 -13.49 -32.96 -5.11
CA GLU A 450 -14.90 -33.26 -4.87
C GLU A 450 -15.22 -33.43 -3.37
N ARG A 451 -14.32 -34.03 -2.63
CA ARG A 451 -14.53 -34.35 -1.21
C ARG A 451 -14.34 -33.15 -0.27
N PHE A 452 -13.34 -32.33 -0.51
CA PHE A 452 -12.88 -31.31 0.44
C PHE A 452 -13.17 -29.88 0.02
N ALA A 453 -13.38 -29.58 -1.29
CA ALA A 453 -13.63 -28.21 -1.73
C ALA A 453 -14.85 -27.61 -0.98
N ARG A 454 -14.65 -26.37 -0.54
CA ARG A 454 -15.67 -25.57 0.13
C ARG A 454 -15.54 -24.14 -0.39
N LEU A 455 -16.53 -23.72 -1.18
CA LEU A 455 -16.52 -22.48 -1.93
C LEU A 455 -17.58 -21.49 -1.42
#